data_109410849e3287687bf1669797101ece
#
_entry.id   109410849e3287687bf1669797101ece
#
_cell.length_a   1.000
_cell.length_b   1.000
_cell.length_c   1.000
_cell.angle_alpha   90.00
_cell.angle_beta   90.00
_cell.angle_gamma   90.00
#
_symmetry.space_group_name_H-M   'P 1'
#
loop_
_entity.id
_entity.type
_entity.pdbx_description
1 polymer ?
#
loop_
_entity_poly.entity_id
_entity_poly.type
_entity_poly.pdbx_seq_one_letter_code
_entity_poly.pdbx_strand_id
1 'polypeptide(L)'
;MYLEDAIERADLEQFPELTGAKVEEKIFLGEIEGYGKINSKPDLVLIEHNHLIDWKTSTRDKSRKLQKMIDDPSGKDSGSAYTIKKYVAQTQLYAWGLNRSGTRIDNLSLVFINRDGTTEADVWSHTFEYSEEFAQSMWDRLVNVWSALQESGDLELFDRDPECFKCRVGI
;
A
#
# COMPACT_ATOMS: atom_id res chain seq x y z
N MET A 1 0.45 5.30 -22.18
CA MET A 1 1.33 4.12 -22.21
C MET A 1 1.11 3.43 -20.87
N TYR A 2 0.55 2.26 -20.90
CA TYR A 2 0.31 1.47 -19.69
C TYR A 2 1.61 0.79 -19.26
N LEU A 3 1.77 0.54 -17.97
CA LEU A 3 2.97 -0.09 -17.42
C LEU A 3 3.18 -1.51 -17.99
N GLU A 4 2.08 -2.25 -18.20
CA GLU A 4 2.10 -3.55 -18.87
C GLU A 4 2.79 -3.47 -20.23
N ASP A 5 2.40 -2.51 -21.08
CA ASP A 5 3.02 -2.29 -22.39
C ASP A 5 4.52 -1.93 -22.26
N ALA A 6 4.91 -1.25 -21.19
CA ALA A 6 6.30 -0.89 -20.96
C ALA A 6 7.13 -2.12 -20.54
N ILE A 7 6.59 -3.00 -19.72
CA ILE A 7 7.26 -4.25 -19.31
C ILE A 7 7.32 -5.24 -20.47
N GLU A 8 6.24 -5.39 -21.25
CA GLU A 8 6.26 -6.26 -22.44
C GLU A 8 7.27 -5.79 -23.51
N ARG A 9 7.55 -4.48 -23.56
CA ARG A 9 8.53 -3.90 -24.48
C ARG A 9 9.92 -3.73 -23.86
N ALA A 10 10.03 -3.93 -22.55
CA ALA A 10 11.32 -3.87 -21.89
C ALA A 10 12.25 -4.92 -22.47
N ASP A 11 13.46 -4.51 -22.78
CA ASP A 11 14.52 -5.44 -23.08
C ASP A 11 14.91 -6.15 -21.78
N LEU A 12 14.34 -7.34 -21.57
CA LEU A 12 14.55 -8.14 -20.36
C LEU A 12 16.02 -8.57 -20.19
N GLU A 13 16.84 -8.50 -21.27
CA GLU A 13 18.29 -8.71 -21.15
C GLU A 13 18.95 -7.51 -20.45
N GLN A 14 18.40 -6.30 -20.60
CA GLN A 14 18.87 -5.09 -19.89
C GLN A 14 18.26 -4.94 -18.50
N PHE A 15 17.05 -5.49 -18.28
CA PHE A 15 16.30 -5.39 -17.02
C PHE A 15 15.88 -6.78 -16.53
N PRO A 16 16.84 -7.66 -16.19
CA PRO A 16 16.55 -9.04 -15.78
C PRO A 16 15.67 -9.12 -14.54
N GLU A 17 15.67 -8.07 -13.69
CA GLU A 17 14.79 -7.94 -12.51
C GLU A 17 13.30 -7.87 -12.86
N LEU A 18 12.93 -7.57 -14.10
CA LEU A 18 11.55 -7.58 -14.57
C LEU A 18 11.08 -8.96 -15.06
N THR A 19 11.97 -9.96 -15.08
CA THR A 19 11.61 -11.31 -15.50
C THR A 19 10.56 -11.87 -14.53
N GLY A 20 9.42 -12.34 -15.09
CA GLY A 20 8.31 -12.84 -14.30
C GLY A 20 7.54 -11.79 -13.50
N ALA A 21 7.78 -10.49 -13.76
CA ALA A 21 7.03 -9.42 -13.12
C ALA A 21 5.53 -9.50 -13.46
N LYS A 22 4.69 -9.25 -12.46
CA LYS A 22 3.23 -9.15 -12.60
C LYS A 22 2.80 -7.73 -12.33
N VAL A 23 2.02 -7.16 -13.25
CA VAL A 23 1.54 -5.78 -13.19
C VAL A 23 0.04 -5.78 -13.04
N GLU A 24 -0.45 -5.01 -12.05
CA GLU A 24 -1.88 -4.82 -11.79
C GLU A 24 -2.71 -6.12 -11.77
N GLU A 25 -2.06 -7.26 -11.44
CA GLU A 25 -2.74 -8.54 -11.35
C GLU A 25 -3.71 -8.55 -10.16
N LYS A 26 -4.93 -9.01 -10.42
CA LYS A 26 -5.95 -9.09 -9.38
C LYS A 26 -5.59 -10.18 -8.36
N ILE A 27 -5.46 -9.81 -7.11
CA ILE A 27 -5.21 -10.71 -5.98
C ILE A 27 -6.44 -10.81 -5.08
N PHE A 28 -6.63 -11.97 -4.47
CA PHE A 28 -7.67 -12.21 -3.47
C PHE A 28 -7.09 -12.01 -2.07
N LEU A 29 -7.67 -11.10 -1.30
CA LEU A 29 -7.26 -10.83 0.09
C LEU A 29 -8.03 -11.73 1.08
N GLY A 30 -9.31 -11.94 0.86
CA GLY A 30 -10.17 -12.73 1.74
C GLY A 30 -11.63 -12.50 1.45
N GLU A 31 -12.48 -13.11 2.28
CA GLU A 31 -13.93 -12.92 2.25
C GLU A 31 -14.41 -12.49 3.64
N ILE A 32 -15.29 -11.50 3.67
CA ILE A 32 -15.91 -11.02 4.91
C ILE A 32 -17.40 -11.35 4.83
N GLU A 33 -17.91 -12.04 5.85
CA GLU A 33 -19.30 -12.44 5.93
C GLU A 33 -20.23 -11.21 5.83
N GLY A 34 -21.25 -11.32 4.98
CA GLY A 34 -22.19 -10.22 4.71
C GLY A 34 -21.66 -9.10 3.82
N TYR A 35 -20.33 -9.04 3.55
CA TYR A 35 -19.73 -8.09 2.61
C TYR A 35 -19.37 -8.77 1.28
N GLY A 36 -18.76 -9.96 1.35
CA GLY A 36 -18.28 -10.73 0.21
C GLY A 36 -16.75 -10.70 0.02
N LYS A 37 -16.33 -10.99 -1.21
CA LYS A 37 -14.90 -11.13 -1.54
C LYS A 37 -14.19 -9.80 -1.66
N ILE A 38 -13.10 -9.66 -0.92
CA ILE A 38 -12.18 -8.52 -1.00
C ILE A 38 -11.03 -8.89 -1.95
N ASN A 39 -10.90 -8.10 -2.99
CA ASN A 39 -9.81 -8.23 -3.95
C ASN A 39 -9.06 -6.91 -4.05
N SER A 40 -7.81 -6.98 -4.52
CA SER A 40 -6.99 -5.80 -4.77
C SER A 40 -6.11 -5.99 -6.00
N LYS A 41 -5.39 -4.94 -6.38
CA LYS A 41 -4.44 -4.95 -7.49
C LYS A 41 -3.20 -4.18 -7.04
N PRO A 42 -2.11 -4.86 -6.68
CA PRO A 42 -0.81 -4.22 -6.50
C PRO A 42 -0.28 -3.73 -7.85
N ASP A 43 0.47 -2.63 -7.84
CA ASP A 43 0.97 -2.03 -9.08
C ASP A 43 2.02 -2.94 -9.76
N LEU A 44 2.98 -3.48 -8.98
CA LEU A 44 4.04 -4.36 -9.51
C LEU A 44 4.45 -5.41 -8.48
N VAL A 45 4.58 -6.66 -8.92
CA VAL A 45 5.11 -7.78 -8.13
C VAL A 45 6.29 -8.40 -8.88
N LEU A 46 7.48 -8.34 -8.29
CA LEU A 46 8.70 -8.96 -8.77
C LEU A 46 8.87 -10.33 -8.07
N ILE A 47 8.34 -11.38 -8.70
CA ILE A 47 8.25 -12.72 -8.08
C ILE A 47 9.63 -13.27 -7.76
N GLU A 48 10.59 -13.19 -8.71
CA GLU A 48 11.96 -13.68 -8.54
C GLU A 48 12.72 -12.98 -7.40
N HIS A 49 12.25 -11.77 -7.00
CA HIS A 49 12.85 -10.97 -5.92
C HIS A 49 12.03 -10.99 -4.63
N ASN A 50 10.91 -11.71 -4.57
CA ASN A 50 9.99 -11.69 -3.44
C ASN A 50 9.59 -10.25 -3.04
N HIS A 51 9.38 -9.36 -4.01
CA HIS A 51 9.26 -7.93 -3.79
C HIS A 51 7.98 -7.38 -4.42
N LEU A 52 7.23 -6.62 -3.64
CA LEU A 52 6.05 -5.88 -4.09
C LEU A 52 6.34 -4.38 -4.08
N ILE A 53 5.99 -3.72 -5.17
CA ILE A 53 6.18 -2.27 -5.35
C ILE A 53 4.82 -1.64 -5.60
N ASP A 54 4.55 -0.54 -4.91
CA ASP A 54 3.32 0.23 -5.05
C ASP A 54 3.65 1.72 -5.29
N TRP A 55 3.12 2.29 -6.38
CA TRP A 55 3.42 3.66 -6.77
C TRP A 55 2.42 4.66 -6.22
N LYS A 56 2.97 5.77 -5.75
CA LYS A 56 2.19 6.88 -5.21
C LYS A 56 2.56 8.18 -5.91
N THR A 57 1.60 8.76 -6.61
CA THR A 57 1.80 10.09 -7.20
C THR A 57 1.40 11.19 -6.22
N SER A 58 2.22 12.22 -6.12
CA SER A 58 1.95 13.36 -5.23
C SER A 58 2.53 14.66 -5.80
N THR A 59 2.21 15.79 -5.19
CA THR A 59 2.95 17.03 -5.43
C THR A 59 4.29 16.98 -4.73
N ARG A 60 5.26 17.77 -5.20
CA ARG A 60 6.61 17.85 -4.63
C ARG A 60 6.57 18.19 -3.12
N ASP A 61 5.73 19.15 -2.72
CA ASP A 61 5.61 19.55 -1.32
C ASP A 61 5.07 18.43 -0.43
N LYS A 62 4.05 17.72 -0.91
CA LYS A 62 3.51 16.56 -0.18
C LYS A 62 4.55 15.44 -0.09
N SER A 63 5.23 15.15 -1.18
CA SER A 63 6.27 14.13 -1.24
C SER A 63 7.39 14.41 -0.21
N ARG A 64 7.89 15.65 -0.15
CA ARG A 64 8.89 16.05 0.85
C ARG A 64 8.43 15.89 2.29
N LYS A 65 7.16 16.21 2.58
CA LYS A 65 6.59 16.00 3.92
C LYS A 65 6.52 14.53 4.28
N LEU A 66 6.11 13.67 3.34
CA LEU A 66 6.05 12.23 3.54
C LEU A 66 7.46 11.65 3.77
N GLN A 67 8.45 12.03 2.95
CA GLN A 67 9.83 11.61 3.12
C GLN A 67 10.38 12.02 4.49
N LYS A 68 10.20 13.29 4.88
CA LYS A 68 10.63 13.79 6.19
C LYS A 68 9.99 13.02 7.35
N MET A 69 8.73 12.60 7.21
CA MET A 69 8.04 11.81 8.24
C MET A 69 8.60 10.39 8.33
N ILE A 70 9.04 9.80 7.22
CA ILE A 70 9.71 8.48 7.22
C ILE A 70 11.09 8.58 7.89
N ASP A 71 11.85 9.65 7.56
CA ASP A 71 13.19 9.87 8.09
C ASP A 71 13.15 10.23 9.60
N ASP A 72 12.11 10.92 10.05
CA ASP A 72 11.88 11.30 11.46
C ASP A 72 10.43 11.06 11.88
N PRO A 73 10.09 9.82 12.32
CA PRO A 73 8.72 9.48 12.77
C PRO A 73 8.24 10.25 14.02
N SER A 74 9.15 10.92 14.75
CA SER A 74 8.80 11.74 15.92
C SER A 74 8.21 13.10 15.52
N GLY A 75 8.23 13.44 14.26
CA GLY A 75 7.70 14.68 13.71
C GLY A 75 6.20 14.87 13.97
N LYS A 76 5.79 16.15 14.11
CA LYS A 76 4.41 16.52 14.49
C LYS A 76 3.42 16.63 13.33
N ASP A 77 3.79 16.24 12.12
CA ASP A 77 2.86 16.26 10.97
C ASP A 77 1.95 15.02 10.95
N SER A 78 0.87 15.08 11.73
CA SER A 78 -0.10 14.00 11.87
C SER A 78 -0.75 13.59 10.53
N GLY A 79 -0.90 14.52 9.59
CA GLY A 79 -1.49 14.23 8.28
C GLY A 79 -0.57 13.39 7.38
N SER A 80 0.74 13.65 7.44
CA SER A 80 1.74 12.85 6.73
C SER A 80 1.92 11.48 7.38
N ALA A 81 1.94 11.40 8.72
CA ALA A 81 2.01 10.15 9.47
C ALA A 81 0.83 9.24 9.12
N TYR A 82 -0.40 9.76 9.14
CA TYR A 82 -1.59 9.01 8.73
C TYR A 82 -1.50 8.51 7.28
N THR A 83 -1.02 9.34 6.36
CA THR A 83 -0.89 8.97 4.95
C THR A 83 0.11 7.82 4.77
N ILE A 84 1.27 7.86 5.46
CA ILE A 84 2.26 6.78 5.42
C ILE A 84 1.69 5.49 6.02
N LYS A 85 1.07 5.54 7.19
CA LYS A 85 0.42 4.38 7.82
C LYS A 85 -0.58 3.71 6.87
N LYS A 86 -1.39 4.51 6.18
CA LYS A 86 -2.36 4.01 5.21
C LYS A 86 -1.69 3.28 4.04
N TYR A 87 -0.61 3.83 3.48
CA TYR A 87 0.10 3.21 2.37
C TYR A 87 0.82 1.93 2.81
N VAL A 88 1.47 1.96 3.98
CA VAL A 88 2.09 0.77 4.56
C VAL A 88 1.05 -0.32 4.80
N ALA A 89 -0.09 -0.01 5.42
CA ALA A 89 -1.16 -0.98 5.66
C ALA A 89 -1.69 -1.59 4.34
N GLN A 90 -1.85 -0.77 3.30
CA GLN A 90 -2.28 -1.23 1.98
C GLN A 90 -1.30 -2.25 1.39
N THR A 91 -0.01 -1.93 1.34
CA THR A 91 1.01 -2.82 0.77
C THR A 91 1.22 -4.08 1.59
N GLN A 92 1.12 -4.01 2.92
CA GLN A 92 1.16 -5.17 3.81
C GLN A 92 -0.02 -6.13 3.52
N LEU A 93 -1.23 -5.62 3.34
CA LEU A 93 -2.40 -6.43 2.98
C LEU A 93 -2.24 -7.07 1.59
N TYR A 94 -1.62 -6.39 0.62
CA TYR A 94 -1.33 -6.97 -0.68
C TYR A 94 -0.37 -8.16 -0.55
N ALA A 95 0.73 -7.99 0.17
CA ALA A 95 1.69 -9.05 0.43
C ALA A 95 1.06 -10.22 1.20
N TRP A 96 0.19 -9.94 2.15
CA TRP A 96 -0.56 -10.96 2.89
C TRP A 96 -1.43 -11.83 1.97
N GLY A 97 -2.18 -11.22 1.04
CA GLY A 97 -2.97 -11.94 0.05
C GLY A 97 -2.10 -12.81 -0.86
N LEU A 98 -0.97 -12.29 -1.33
CA LEU A 98 -0.01 -12.99 -2.17
C LEU A 98 0.64 -14.17 -1.44
N ASN A 99 1.16 -13.96 -0.22
CA ASN A 99 1.77 -15.02 0.59
C ASN A 99 0.79 -16.16 0.86
N ARG A 100 -0.46 -15.86 1.16
CA ARG A 100 -1.52 -16.87 1.36
C ARG A 100 -1.90 -17.61 0.09
N SER A 101 -1.69 -17.02 -1.09
CA SER A 101 -1.91 -17.67 -2.39
C SER A 101 -0.70 -18.47 -2.88
N GLY A 102 0.39 -18.50 -2.11
CA GLY A 102 1.62 -19.23 -2.44
C GLY A 102 2.69 -18.41 -3.19
N THR A 103 2.46 -17.10 -3.40
CA THR A 103 3.45 -16.19 -3.96
C THR A 103 4.19 -15.49 -2.84
N ARG A 104 5.44 -15.91 -2.58
CA ARG A 104 6.25 -15.36 -1.48
C ARG A 104 6.61 -13.89 -1.74
N ILE A 105 6.34 -13.04 -0.75
CA ILE A 105 6.73 -11.64 -0.70
C ILE A 105 7.37 -11.35 0.65
N ASP A 106 8.61 -10.89 0.63
CA ASP A 106 9.39 -10.57 1.83
C ASP A 106 9.61 -9.05 1.96
N ASN A 107 9.70 -8.34 0.82
CA ASN A 107 10.02 -6.92 0.77
C ASN A 107 8.91 -6.11 0.09
N LEU A 108 8.70 -4.91 0.61
CA LEU A 108 7.67 -3.98 0.13
C LEU A 108 8.31 -2.62 -0.14
N SER A 109 7.97 -2.00 -1.26
CA SER A 109 8.41 -0.64 -1.57
C SER A 109 7.23 0.27 -1.90
N LEU A 110 7.24 1.44 -1.30
CA LEU A 110 6.45 2.58 -1.74
C LEU A 110 7.33 3.47 -2.61
N VAL A 111 6.98 3.64 -3.87
CA VAL A 111 7.70 4.52 -4.79
C VAL A 111 6.87 5.77 -5.02
N PHE A 112 7.43 6.91 -4.66
CA PHE A 112 6.77 8.21 -4.76
C PHE A 112 7.26 8.96 -5.98
N ILE A 113 6.32 9.36 -6.85
CA ILE A 113 6.58 10.08 -8.08
C ILE A 113 5.95 11.47 -7.98
N ASN A 114 6.75 12.52 -8.11
CA ASN A 114 6.26 13.88 -8.12
C ASN A 114 5.60 14.19 -9.48
N ARG A 115 4.31 14.50 -9.46
CA ARG A 115 3.55 14.79 -10.69
C ARG A 115 4.10 15.97 -11.50
N ASP A 116 4.74 16.89 -10.81
CA ASP A 116 5.34 18.12 -11.33
C ASP A 116 6.84 17.92 -11.59
N GLY A 117 7.34 16.68 -11.42
CA GLY A 117 8.74 16.33 -11.59
C GLY A 117 9.09 16.05 -13.04
N THR A 118 10.33 16.34 -13.38
CA THR A 118 10.87 16.14 -14.74
C THR A 118 12.21 15.40 -14.71
N THR A 119 12.68 15.02 -13.54
CA THR A 119 14.00 14.40 -13.33
C THR A 119 13.89 13.18 -12.39
N GLU A 120 14.91 12.34 -12.39
CA GLU A 120 15.03 11.20 -11.47
C GLU A 120 15.00 11.63 -9.99
N ALA A 121 15.49 12.85 -9.68
CA ALA A 121 15.42 13.42 -8.34
C ALA A 121 13.98 13.66 -7.83
N ASP A 122 12.99 13.57 -8.71
CA ASP A 122 11.58 13.69 -8.38
C ASP A 122 10.93 12.34 -8.05
N VAL A 123 11.72 11.27 -8.04
CA VAL A 123 11.32 9.92 -7.63
C VAL A 123 12.13 9.50 -6.41
N TRP A 124 11.45 9.01 -5.38
CA TRP A 124 12.10 8.42 -4.23
C TRP A 124 11.31 7.21 -3.73
N SER A 125 11.97 6.31 -3.02
CA SER A 125 11.35 5.09 -2.52
C SER A 125 11.61 4.88 -1.04
N HIS A 126 10.71 4.13 -0.41
CA HIS A 126 10.87 3.63 0.95
C HIS A 126 10.58 2.12 0.93
N THR A 127 11.60 1.34 1.30
CA THR A 127 11.50 -0.12 1.36
C THR A 127 11.44 -0.59 2.81
N PHE A 128 10.57 -1.56 3.08
CA PHE A 128 10.37 -2.15 4.39
C PHE A 128 9.98 -3.63 4.25
N GLU A 129 10.08 -4.38 5.32
CA GLU A 129 9.81 -5.82 5.34
C GLU A 129 8.30 -6.10 5.48
N TYR A 130 7.88 -7.23 4.93
CA TYR A 130 6.58 -7.79 5.20
C TYR A 130 6.47 -8.25 6.65
N SER A 131 5.35 -7.92 7.29
CA SER A 131 4.99 -8.38 8.63
C SER A 131 3.62 -9.04 8.59
N GLU A 132 3.59 -10.36 8.77
CA GLU A 132 2.33 -11.11 8.83
C GLU A 132 1.45 -10.66 9.99
N GLU A 133 2.05 -10.44 11.17
CA GLU A 133 1.34 -9.97 12.35
C GLU A 133 0.64 -8.63 12.10
N PHE A 134 1.36 -7.68 11.48
CA PHE A 134 0.79 -6.37 11.14
C PHE A 134 -0.32 -6.51 10.10
N ALA A 135 -0.10 -7.26 9.03
CA ALA A 135 -1.09 -7.46 7.98
C ALA A 135 -2.35 -8.16 8.50
N GLN A 136 -2.19 -9.19 9.34
CA GLN A 136 -3.30 -9.86 10.00
C GLN A 136 -4.09 -8.88 10.88
N SER A 137 -3.42 -8.06 11.67
CA SER A 137 -4.09 -7.06 12.51
C SER A 137 -4.92 -6.06 11.70
N MET A 138 -4.45 -5.69 10.51
CA MET A 138 -5.20 -4.81 9.59
C MET A 138 -6.41 -5.53 8.99
N TRP A 139 -6.28 -6.81 8.65
CA TRP A 139 -7.39 -7.62 8.19
C TRP A 139 -8.45 -7.79 9.27
N ASP A 140 -8.05 -8.15 10.49
CA ASP A 140 -8.95 -8.32 11.63
C ASP A 140 -9.69 -7.02 11.95
N ARG A 141 -8.99 -5.89 11.86
CA ARG A 141 -9.63 -4.59 12.01
C ARG A 141 -10.71 -4.35 10.95
N LEU A 142 -10.47 -4.70 9.68
CA LEU A 142 -11.47 -4.60 8.62
C LEU A 142 -12.71 -5.45 8.93
N VAL A 143 -12.50 -6.70 9.34
CA VAL A 143 -13.59 -7.61 9.70
C VAL A 143 -14.39 -7.08 10.88
N ASN A 144 -13.71 -6.66 11.95
CA ASN A 144 -14.36 -6.15 13.15
C ASN A 144 -15.17 -4.87 12.88
N VAL A 145 -14.62 -3.95 12.06
CA VAL A 145 -15.34 -2.72 11.64
C VAL A 145 -16.61 -3.08 10.88
N TRP A 146 -16.52 -4.03 9.95
CA TRP A 146 -17.69 -4.46 9.19
C TRP A 146 -18.75 -5.13 10.08
N SER A 147 -18.33 -6.06 10.94
CA SER A 147 -19.24 -6.77 11.85
C SER A 147 -20.00 -5.81 12.78
N ALA A 148 -19.28 -4.89 13.39
CA ALA A 148 -19.91 -3.90 14.27
C ALA A 148 -20.83 -2.93 13.53
N LEU A 149 -20.50 -2.58 12.27
CA LEU A 149 -21.39 -1.80 11.42
C LEU A 149 -22.68 -2.55 11.10
N GLN A 150 -22.61 -3.87 10.86
CA GLN A 150 -23.80 -4.70 10.63
C GLN A 150 -24.68 -4.81 11.88
N GLU A 151 -24.07 -4.93 13.06
CA GLU A 151 -24.80 -5.09 14.32
C GLU A 151 -25.46 -3.80 14.82
N SER A 152 -24.77 -2.67 14.74
CA SER A 152 -25.20 -1.42 15.34
C SER A 152 -25.65 -0.37 14.34
N GLY A 153 -25.20 -0.43 13.10
CA GLY A 153 -25.35 0.63 12.10
C GLY A 153 -24.57 1.91 12.44
N ASP A 154 -23.74 1.88 13.48
CA ASP A 154 -23.07 3.06 14.03
C ASP A 154 -21.55 2.94 13.91
N LEU A 155 -20.96 3.80 13.10
CA LEU A 155 -19.49 3.92 12.95
C LEU A 155 -18.83 4.68 14.11
N GLU A 156 -19.59 5.34 14.98
CA GLU A 156 -19.03 6.06 16.14
C GLU A 156 -18.52 5.13 17.24
N LEU A 157 -18.88 3.85 17.19
CA LEU A 157 -18.36 2.81 18.09
C LEU A 157 -16.88 2.49 17.87
N PHE A 158 -16.30 2.95 16.76
CA PHE A 158 -14.89 2.72 16.48
C PHE A 158 -14.02 3.86 16.97
N ASP A 159 -12.91 3.51 17.60
CA ASP A 159 -11.87 4.47 17.92
C ASP A 159 -11.46 5.23 16.66
N ARG A 160 -11.69 6.53 16.70
CA ARG A 160 -11.26 7.43 15.64
C ARG A 160 -9.74 7.48 15.63
N ASP A 161 -9.14 7.24 14.47
CA ASP A 161 -7.69 7.43 14.35
C ASP A 161 -7.36 8.91 14.61
N PRO A 162 -6.59 9.22 15.67
CA PRO A 162 -6.27 10.60 16.03
C PRO A 162 -5.47 11.34 14.96
N GLU A 163 -4.84 10.61 14.04
CA GLU A 163 -4.08 11.17 12.92
C GLU A 163 -4.96 11.36 11.66
N CYS A 164 -6.14 10.77 11.62
CA CYS A 164 -7.08 10.92 10.50
C CYS A 164 -7.76 12.30 10.54
N PHE A 165 -7.46 13.14 9.53
CA PHE A 165 -8.08 14.46 9.40
C PHE A 165 -9.62 14.39 9.37
N LYS A 166 -10.18 13.48 8.58
CA LYS A 166 -11.65 13.32 8.46
C LYS A 166 -12.30 12.94 9.80
N CYS A 167 -11.66 12.00 10.53
CA CYS A 167 -12.16 11.60 11.85
C CYS A 167 -12.14 12.75 12.87
N ARG A 168 -11.14 13.64 12.78
CA ARG A 168 -11.02 14.80 13.70
C ARG A 168 -12.03 15.91 13.42
N VAL A 169 -12.37 16.13 12.16
CA VAL A 169 -13.30 17.21 11.76
C VAL A 169 -14.75 16.75 11.62
N GLY A 170 -15.05 15.47 11.86
CA GLY A 170 -16.42 14.96 11.88
C GLY A 170 -17.09 14.89 10.50
N ILE A 171 -16.30 14.70 9.41
CA ILE A 171 -16.82 14.57 8.04
C ILE A 171 -16.79 13.10 7.63
#